data_d519dabd85f32db797db3ea9655fb3d7
#
_entry.id   d519dabd85f32db797db3ea9655fb3d7
#
_cell.length_a   1.000
_cell.length_b   1.000
_cell.length_c   1.000
_cell.angle_alpha   90.00
_cell.angle_beta   90.00
_cell.angle_gamma   90.00
#
_symmetry.space_group_name_H-M   'P 1'
#
loop_
_entity.id
_entity.type
_entity.pdbx_description
1 polymer ?
#
loop_
_entity_poly.entity_id
_entity_poly.type
_entity_poly.pdbx_seq_one_letter_code
_entity_poly.pdbx_strand_id
1 'polypeptide(L)'
;MLLDTHCVVFLHAGETGLFGATARQLLDSEELFINPMVLLELHYLHEIGRIAFGGKAIVDDLRQDLGLRVLDRRWLDVCMKATEFSWTRDPFDRIIAAQAFIEGQRLLTRDRVIRENCSLAFWD
;
A
#
# COMPACT_ATOMS: atom_id res chain seq x y z
N MET A 1 3.40 8.91 -3.48
CA MET A 1 3.95 7.57 -3.17
C MET A 1 2.83 6.63 -2.74
N LEU A 2 2.80 5.42 -3.29
CA LEU A 2 1.85 4.37 -2.89
C LEU A 2 2.36 3.62 -1.66
N LEU A 3 1.42 3.21 -0.82
CA LEU A 3 1.69 2.42 0.40
C LEU A 3 1.09 1.03 0.26
N ASP A 4 1.87 0.02 0.62
CA ASP A 4 1.39 -1.35 0.81
C ASP A 4 0.60 -1.46 2.11
N THR A 5 -0.23 -2.48 2.23
CA THR A 5 -1.16 -2.66 3.36
C THR A 5 -0.47 -2.62 4.72
N HIS A 6 0.64 -3.33 4.91
CA HIS A 6 1.33 -3.33 6.21
C HIS A 6 1.93 -1.95 6.56
N CYS A 7 2.30 -1.13 5.58
CA CYS A 7 2.75 0.24 5.83
C CYS A 7 1.62 1.08 6.44
N VAL A 8 0.41 0.90 5.94
CA VAL A 8 -0.79 1.57 6.47
C VAL A 8 -1.04 1.13 7.91
N VAL A 9 -0.92 -0.17 8.21
CA VAL A 9 -1.05 -0.71 9.57
C VAL A 9 -0.03 -0.08 10.50
N PHE A 10 1.24 -0.02 10.10
CA PHE A 10 2.30 0.57 10.93
C PHE A 10 2.08 2.06 11.19
N LEU A 11 1.68 2.81 10.18
CA LEU A 11 1.36 4.24 10.34
C LEU A 11 0.19 4.46 11.30
N HIS A 12 -0.87 3.69 11.16
CA HIS A 12 -2.04 3.80 12.04
C HIS A 12 -1.72 3.42 13.48
N ALA A 13 -0.85 2.42 13.69
CA ALA A 13 -0.41 2.01 15.01
C ALA A 13 0.65 2.95 15.63
N GLY A 14 1.14 3.94 14.89
CA GLY A 14 2.19 4.84 15.36
C GLY A 14 3.58 4.21 15.37
N GLU A 15 3.78 3.11 14.68
CA GLU A 15 5.05 2.35 14.66
C GLU A 15 6.03 2.91 13.62
N THR A 16 6.26 4.22 13.66
CA THR A 16 7.12 4.91 12.68
C THR A 16 8.59 4.48 12.74
N GLY A 17 9.02 3.91 13.85
CA GLY A 17 10.39 3.37 14.02
C GLY A 17 10.68 2.16 13.13
N LEU A 18 9.66 1.51 12.56
CA LEU A 18 9.84 0.41 11.61
C LEU A 18 10.32 0.86 10.23
N PHE A 19 10.12 2.13 9.89
CA PHE A 19 10.56 2.68 8.62
C PHE A 19 12.00 3.19 8.71
N GLY A 20 12.77 2.98 7.64
CA GLY A 20 14.11 3.55 7.52
C GLY A 20 14.08 5.07 7.33
N ALA A 21 15.26 5.69 7.35
CA ALA A 21 15.38 7.14 7.29
C ALA A 21 14.79 7.75 6.00
N THR A 22 15.09 7.13 4.85
CA THR A 22 14.57 7.58 3.56
C THR A 22 13.05 7.46 3.49
N ALA A 23 12.50 6.33 3.93
CA ALA A 23 11.06 6.12 3.96
C ALA A 23 10.35 7.17 4.84
N ARG A 24 10.87 7.45 6.03
CA ARG A 24 10.30 8.48 6.91
C ARG A 24 10.30 9.86 6.25
N GLN A 25 11.41 10.24 5.63
CA GLN A 25 11.50 11.52 4.94
C GLN A 25 10.45 11.63 3.83
N LEU A 26 10.23 10.55 3.07
CA LEU A 26 9.26 10.52 1.99
C LEU A 26 7.81 10.50 2.51
N LEU A 27 7.56 9.81 3.61
CA LEU A 27 6.25 9.82 4.28
C LEU A 27 5.86 11.23 4.74
N ASP A 28 6.84 12.05 5.16
CA ASP A 28 6.60 13.42 5.61
C ASP A 28 6.47 14.43 4.46
N SER A 29 7.05 14.14 3.29
CA SER A 29 7.18 15.12 2.20
C SER A 29 6.33 14.85 0.98
N GLU A 30 5.87 13.62 0.76
CA GLU A 30 5.08 13.25 -0.42
C GLU A 30 3.59 13.08 -0.11
N GLU A 31 2.78 13.23 -1.14
CA GLU A 31 1.39 12.78 -1.09
C GLU A 31 1.36 11.25 -0.97
N LEU A 32 0.51 10.75 -0.07
CA LEU A 32 0.39 9.33 0.22
C LEU A 32 -0.90 8.76 -0.37
N PHE A 33 -0.75 7.64 -1.06
CA PHE A 33 -1.85 6.98 -1.74
C PHE A 33 -1.92 5.50 -1.39
N ILE A 34 -3.12 4.96 -1.43
CA ILE A 34 -3.35 3.51 -1.43
C ILE A 34 -4.22 3.10 -2.61
N ASN A 35 -4.05 1.86 -3.05
CA ASN A 35 -5.01 1.22 -3.95
C ASN A 35 -6.31 0.89 -3.19
N PRO A 36 -7.49 0.92 -3.82
CA PRO A 36 -8.74 0.49 -3.19
C PRO A 36 -8.69 -0.91 -2.56
N MET A 37 -7.91 -1.83 -3.13
CA MET A 37 -7.74 -3.18 -2.57
C MET A 37 -7.02 -3.19 -1.22
N VAL A 38 -6.20 -2.17 -0.92
CA VAL A 38 -5.60 -2.02 0.41
C VAL A 38 -6.67 -1.82 1.48
N LEU A 39 -7.70 -1.03 1.17
CA LEU A 39 -8.85 -0.86 2.06
C LEU A 39 -9.53 -2.21 2.36
N LEU A 40 -9.72 -3.02 1.34
CA LEU A 40 -10.34 -4.35 1.49
C LEU A 40 -9.42 -5.30 2.28
N GLU A 41 -8.13 -5.30 2.00
CA GLU A 41 -7.16 -6.16 2.71
C GLU A 41 -7.08 -5.77 4.19
N LEU A 42 -7.06 -4.49 4.54
CA LEU A 42 -7.13 -4.01 5.92
C LEU A 42 -8.37 -4.56 6.62
N HIS A 43 -9.51 -4.49 5.96
CA HIS A 43 -10.76 -4.99 6.53
C HIS A 43 -10.73 -6.51 6.71
N TYR A 44 -10.20 -7.24 5.74
CA TYR A 44 -9.96 -8.68 5.84
C TYR A 44 -9.07 -9.03 7.04
N LEU A 45 -7.96 -8.31 7.25
CA LEU A 45 -7.08 -8.53 8.40
C LEU A 45 -7.81 -8.29 9.73
N HIS A 46 -8.70 -7.32 9.77
CA HIS A 46 -9.56 -7.08 10.93
C HIS A 46 -10.53 -8.25 11.16
N GLU A 47 -11.18 -8.74 10.13
CA GLU A 47 -12.15 -9.85 10.23
C GLU A 47 -11.50 -11.13 10.74
N ILE A 48 -10.25 -11.41 10.39
CA ILE A 48 -9.50 -12.57 10.87
C ILE A 48 -8.76 -12.33 12.20
N GLY A 49 -8.99 -11.19 12.84
CA GLY A 49 -8.44 -10.88 14.17
C GLY A 49 -6.98 -10.46 14.21
N ARG A 50 -6.38 -10.10 13.06
CA ARG A 50 -4.97 -9.68 12.99
C ARG A 50 -4.73 -8.24 13.36
N ILE A 51 -5.72 -7.36 13.15
CA ILE A 51 -5.68 -5.94 13.52
C ILE A 51 -6.98 -5.56 14.23
N ALA A 52 -6.89 -4.55 15.11
CA ALA A 52 -8.01 -4.18 15.99
C ALA A 52 -9.11 -3.39 15.29
N PHE A 53 -8.78 -2.62 14.24
CA PHE A 53 -9.71 -1.70 13.57
C PHE A 53 -9.99 -2.15 12.13
N GLY A 54 -11.20 -1.86 11.65
CA GLY A 54 -11.60 -2.14 10.28
C GLY A 54 -10.96 -1.21 9.26
N GLY A 55 -10.95 -1.62 8.00
CA GLY A 55 -10.28 -0.87 6.94
C GLY A 55 -10.78 0.56 6.78
N LYS A 56 -12.09 0.78 6.82
CA LYS A 56 -12.67 2.11 6.71
C LYS A 56 -12.21 3.05 7.84
N ALA A 57 -12.22 2.56 9.09
CA ALA A 57 -11.80 3.36 10.23
C ALA A 57 -10.32 3.77 10.11
N ILE A 58 -9.44 2.84 9.73
CA ILE A 58 -8.02 3.11 9.54
C ILE A 58 -7.80 4.15 8.44
N VAL A 59 -8.44 3.99 7.29
CA VAL A 59 -8.29 4.92 6.16
C VAL A 59 -8.84 6.31 6.51
N ASP A 60 -9.99 6.39 7.19
CA ASP A 60 -10.55 7.67 7.63
C ASP A 60 -9.62 8.40 8.60
N ASP A 61 -9.02 7.68 9.56
CA ASP A 61 -8.06 8.24 10.50
C ASP A 61 -6.82 8.79 9.77
N LEU A 62 -6.22 8.00 8.90
CA LEU A 62 -5.00 8.41 8.17
C LEU A 62 -5.28 9.49 7.11
N ARG A 63 -6.48 9.53 6.56
CA ARG A 63 -6.90 10.64 5.71
C ARG A 63 -6.90 11.95 6.49
N GLN A 64 -7.43 11.93 7.70
CA GLN A 64 -7.49 13.10 8.58
C GLN A 64 -6.10 13.49 9.07
N ASP A 65 -5.29 12.53 9.48
CA ASP A 65 -4.00 12.78 10.14
C ASP A 65 -2.86 13.05 9.16
N LEU A 66 -2.84 12.34 8.01
CA LEU A 66 -1.73 12.37 7.05
C LEU A 66 -2.14 12.75 5.63
N GLY A 67 -3.41 13.03 5.39
CA GLY A 67 -3.89 13.31 4.05
C GLY A 67 -3.86 12.11 3.11
N LEU A 68 -3.90 10.88 3.63
CA LEU A 68 -3.91 9.67 2.83
C LEU A 68 -5.09 9.68 1.84
N ARG A 69 -4.82 9.31 0.59
CA ARG A 69 -5.82 9.29 -0.48
C ARG A 69 -5.92 7.92 -1.11
N VAL A 70 -7.12 7.54 -1.54
CA VAL A 70 -7.35 6.33 -2.32
C VAL A 70 -7.26 6.65 -3.80
N LEU A 71 -6.39 5.96 -4.55
CA LEU A 71 -6.29 6.11 -6.00
C LEU A 71 -7.35 5.27 -6.70
N ASP A 72 -8.48 5.88 -6.95
CA ASP A 72 -9.66 5.27 -7.57
C ASP A 72 -9.75 5.63 -9.05
N ARG A 73 -8.72 5.27 -9.82
CA ARG A 73 -8.67 5.58 -11.25
C ARG A 73 -7.89 4.52 -12.02
N ARG A 74 -8.11 4.47 -13.35
CA ARG A 74 -7.44 3.56 -14.29
C ARG A 74 -7.57 2.09 -13.86
N TRP A 75 -8.70 1.75 -13.27
CA TRP A 75 -8.89 0.45 -12.64
C TRP A 75 -8.76 -0.72 -13.63
N LEU A 76 -9.30 -0.56 -14.84
CA LEU A 76 -9.15 -1.59 -15.88
C LEU A 76 -7.69 -1.79 -16.27
N ASP A 77 -6.93 -0.70 -16.48
CA ASP A 77 -5.51 -0.76 -16.81
C ASP A 77 -4.71 -1.47 -15.71
N VAL A 78 -5.01 -1.16 -14.45
CA VAL A 78 -4.39 -1.81 -13.29
C VAL A 78 -4.67 -3.31 -13.27
N CYS A 79 -5.92 -3.71 -13.47
CA CYS A 79 -6.29 -5.13 -13.49
C CYS A 79 -5.63 -5.87 -14.66
N MET A 80 -5.60 -5.26 -15.85
CA MET A 80 -4.93 -5.84 -17.00
C MET A 80 -3.42 -6.00 -16.76
N LYS A 81 -2.78 -5.00 -16.18
CA LYS A 81 -1.36 -5.08 -15.81
C LYS A 81 -1.10 -6.19 -14.79
N ALA A 82 -1.98 -6.32 -13.81
CA ALA A 82 -1.87 -7.36 -12.78
C ALA A 82 -1.90 -8.78 -13.37
N THR A 83 -2.59 -9.01 -14.49
CA THR A 83 -2.60 -10.33 -15.16
C THR A 83 -1.24 -10.73 -15.69
N GLU A 84 -0.33 -9.78 -15.94
CA GLU A 84 1.04 -10.04 -16.42
C GLU A 84 1.97 -10.53 -15.30
N PHE A 85 1.57 -10.37 -14.03
CA PHE A 85 2.40 -10.72 -12.88
C PHE A 85 2.17 -12.17 -12.46
N SER A 86 3.16 -13.02 -12.71
CA SER A 86 3.13 -14.44 -12.35
C SER A 86 4.04 -14.81 -11.18
N TRP A 87 4.77 -13.82 -10.64
CA TRP A 87 5.73 -14.01 -9.54
C TRP A 87 5.04 -14.19 -8.17
N THR A 88 3.74 -13.92 -8.08
CA THR A 88 2.89 -14.23 -6.91
C THR A 88 1.50 -14.65 -7.35
N ARG A 89 0.78 -15.37 -6.49
CA ARG A 89 -0.66 -15.68 -6.68
C ARG A 89 -1.55 -14.78 -5.83
N ASP A 90 -0.97 -14.00 -4.93
CA ASP A 90 -1.73 -13.09 -4.08
C ASP A 90 -2.33 -11.95 -4.92
N PRO A 91 -3.66 -11.85 -5.02
CA PRO A 91 -4.30 -10.82 -5.83
C PRO A 91 -4.07 -9.40 -5.30
N PHE A 92 -3.93 -9.23 -4.00
CA PHE A 92 -3.64 -7.92 -3.40
C PHE A 92 -2.27 -7.43 -3.85
N ASP A 93 -1.24 -8.27 -3.75
CA ASP A 93 0.12 -7.93 -4.16
C ASP A 93 0.21 -7.61 -5.65
N ARG A 94 -0.48 -8.39 -6.50
CA ARG A 94 -0.54 -8.14 -7.95
C ARG A 94 -1.14 -6.77 -8.27
N ILE A 95 -2.26 -6.43 -7.64
CA ILE A 95 -2.97 -5.16 -7.87
C ILE A 95 -2.15 -3.98 -7.39
N ILE A 96 -1.57 -4.07 -6.18
CA ILE A 96 -0.78 -2.98 -5.60
C ILE A 96 0.45 -2.69 -6.47
N ALA A 97 1.19 -3.72 -6.88
CA ALA A 97 2.33 -3.57 -7.76
C ALA A 97 1.93 -3.04 -9.14
N ALA A 98 0.82 -3.52 -9.69
CA ALA A 98 0.30 -3.07 -10.98
C ALA A 98 -0.04 -1.57 -10.96
N GLN A 99 -0.67 -1.10 -9.89
CA GLN A 99 -0.97 0.33 -9.78
C GLN A 99 0.30 1.18 -9.73
N ALA A 100 1.34 0.72 -9.02
CA ALA A 100 2.61 1.42 -9.01
C ALA A 100 3.17 1.61 -10.43
N PHE A 101 3.13 0.57 -11.26
CA PHE A 101 3.55 0.65 -12.66
C PHE A 101 2.67 1.59 -13.50
N ILE A 102 1.35 1.45 -13.39
CA ILE A 102 0.41 2.26 -14.19
C ILE A 102 0.50 3.74 -13.84
N GLU A 103 0.69 4.07 -12.56
CA GLU A 103 0.78 5.45 -12.10
C GLU A 103 2.21 6.00 -12.12
N GLY A 104 3.22 5.18 -12.38
CA GLY A 104 4.62 5.59 -12.28
C GLY A 104 5.00 6.07 -10.88
N GLN A 105 4.37 5.51 -9.85
CA GLN A 105 4.56 5.90 -8.46
C GLN A 105 5.48 4.93 -7.72
N ARG A 106 6.31 5.46 -6.84
CA ARG A 106 7.05 4.62 -5.89
C ARG A 106 6.08 3.88 -4.99
N LEU A 107 6.45 2.65 -4.62
CA LEU A 107 5.68 1.78 -3.74
C LEU A 107 6.50 1.48 -2.49
N LEU A 108 6.05 1.96 -1.34
CA LEU A 108 6.67 1.61 -0.06
C LEU A 108 6.11 0.27 0.40
N THR A 109 6.98 -0.73 0.46
CA THR A 109 6.63 -2.09 0.89
C THR A 109 7.79 -2.81 1.54
N ARG A 110 7.51 -3.52 2.62
CA ARG A 110 8.46 -4.44 3.27
C ARG A 110 8.55 -5.78 2.55
N ASP A 111 7.57 -6.10 1.73
CA ASP A 111 7.50 -7.39 1.05
C ASP A 111 8.68 -7.57 0.09
N ARG A 112 9.48 -8.61 0.37
CA ARG A 112 10.67 -8.91 -0.41
C ARG A 112 10.34 -9.33 -1.84
N VAL A 113 9.28 -10.14 -2.02
CA VAL A 113 8.90 -10.66 -3.33
C VAL A 113 8.45 -9.52 -4.24
N ILE A 114 7.67 -8.58 -3.71
CA ILE A 114 7.29 -7.37 -4.46
C ILE A 114 8.53 -6.57 -4.84
N ARG A 115 9.45 -6.33 -3.90
CA ARG A 115 10.67 -5.54 -4.16
C ARG A 115 11.59 -6.19 -5.19
N GLU A 116 11.64 -7.51 -5.25
CA GLU A 116 12.45 -8.23 -6.23
C GLU A 116 11.84 -8.17 -7.64
N ASN A 117 10.55 -7.94 -7.77
CA ASN A 117 9.81 -7.99 -9.03
C ASN A 117 9.24 -6.64 -9.49
N CYS A 118 9.30 -5.61 -8.67
CA CYS A 118 8.81 -4.27 -8.98
C CYS A 118 9.91 -3.23 -8.74
N SER A 119 10.44 -2.65 -9.80
CA SER A 119 11.52 -1.67 -9.74
C SER A 119 11.14 -0.38 -9.01
N LEU A 120 9.84 -0.11 -8.86
CA LEU A 120 9.33 1.05 -8.14
C LEU A 120 9.17 0.79 -6.63
N ALA A 121 9.31 -0.46 -6.21
CA ALA A 121 9.14 -0.86 -4.82
C ALA A 121 10.44 -0.70 -4.01
N PHE A 122 10.29 -0.22 -2.77
CA PHE A 122 11.42 -0.06 -1.86
C PHE A 122 10.94 -0.15 -0.41
N TRP A 123 11.88 -0.30 0.52
CA TRP A 123 11.56 -0.35 1.96
C TRP A 123 12.28 0.71 2.78
N ASP A 124 13.46 1.09 2.45
CA ASP A 124 14.16 2.13 3.21
C ASP A 124 13.71 3.53 2.76
#